data_1b834704fe1f0daf6cb8e31c55904087
#
_entry.id   1b834704fe1f0daf6cb8e31c55904087
#
_cell.length_a   1.000
_cell.length_b   1.000
_cell.length_c   1.000
_cell.angle_alpha   90.00
_cell.angle_beta   90.00
_cell.angle_gamma   90.00
#
_symmetry.space_group_name_H-M   'P 1'
#
loop_
_entity.id
_entity.type
_entity.pdbx_description
1 polymer ?
#
loop_
_entity_poly.entity_id
_entity_poly.type
_entity_poly.pdbx_seq_one_letter_code
_entity_poly.pdbx_strand_id
1 'polypeptide(L)'
;MLQKKLGNQAGFTLIEMLIVVILLGILAMLIVPQISVSTEDARLSQLQANLSAMRNAVELYYYEHKNTYPGENDVGGTATTVALDAQTAFLAQLTQYTDEDGNVLEKKDATHIYGPYLKSITLATNPYNNFNTVVCDFTDDITKREVDAGDFGWKFYPPNGVLMPNDADHKDM
;
A
#
# COMPACT_ATOMS: atom_id res chain seq x y z
N MET A 1 10.37 -25.93 -70.37
CA MET A 1 9.33 -24.95 -69.98
C MET A 1 8.63 -25.45 -68.73
N LEU A 2 8.96 -24.86 -67.53
CA LEU A 2 8.28 -25.23 -66.29
C LEU A 2 7.10 -24.25 -66.13
N GLN A 3 5.88 -24.76 -66.19
CA GLN A 3 4.70 -24.01 -65.83
C GLN A 3 4.58 -23.96 -64.33
N LYS A 4 4.74 -22.77 -63.75
CA LYS A 4 4.52 -22.44 -62.32
C LYS A 4 3.01 -22.47 -62.06
N LYS A 5 2.54 -23.50 -61.36
CA LYS A 5 1.15 -23.62 -60.90
C LYS A 5 0.89 -22.49 -59.89
N LEU A 6 0.18 -21.46 -60.29
CA LEU A 6 -0.34 -20.41 -59.38
C LEU A 6 -1.39 -21.07 -58.47
N GLY A 7 -1.08 -21.19 -57.19
CA GLY A 7 -2.03 -21.66 -56.19
C GLY A 7 -3.21 -20.70 -56.10
N ASN A 8 -4.40 -21.21 -56.07
CA ASN A 8 -5.66 -20.49 -55.91
C ASN A 8 -5.65 -19.85 -54.51
N GLN A 9 -5.42 -18.57 -54.41
CA GLN A 9 -5.60 -17.83 -53.16
C GLN A 9 -7.09 -17.56 -53.00
N ALA A 10 -7.76 -18.36 -52.17
CA ALA A 10 -9.13 -18.07 -51.74
C ALA A 10 -9.09 -16.85 -50.81
N GLY A 11 -9.61 -15.74 -51.27
CA GLY A 11 -9.81 -14.54 -50.43
C GLY A 11 -11.02 -14.72 -49.51
N PHE A 12 -10.96 -14.11 -48.32
CA PHE A 12 -12.11 -14.11 -47.41
C PHE A 12 -13.29 -13.38 -48.01
N THR A 13 -14.49 -13.91 -47.77
CA THR A 13 -15.72 -13.28 -48.19
C THR A 13 -16.11 -12.14 -47.24
N LEU A 14 -16.86 -11.15 -47.73
CA LEU A 14 -17.35 -10.05 -46.92
C LEU A 14 -18.24 -10.52 -45.78
N ILE A 15 -19.02 -11.59 -45.99
CA ILE A 15 -19.91 -12.19 -44.99
C ILE A 15 -19.13 -12.89 -43.89
N GLU A 16 -18.00 -13.55 -44.20
CA GLU A 16 -17.14 -14.15 -43.17
C GLU A 16 -16.54 -13.12 -42.24
N MET A 17 -16.09 -11.96 -42.77
CA MET A 17 -15.60 -10.87 -41.95
C MET A 17 -16.69 -10.24 -41.08
N LEU A 18 -17.92 -10.13 -41.66
CA LEU A 18 -19.06 -9.58 -40.92
C LEU A 18 -19.41 -10.46 -39.69
N ILE A 19 -19.47 -11.79 -39.89
CA ILE A 19 -19.77 -12.73 -38.82
C ILE A 19 -18.70 -12.69 -37.73
N VAL A 20 -17.42 -12.64 -38.09
CA VAL A 20 -16.31 -12.56 -37.13
C VAL A 20 -16.39 -11.31 -36.28
N VAL A 21 -16.67 -10.15 -36.88
CA VAL A 21 -16.78 -8.86 -36.12
C VAL A 21 -17.98 -8.90 -35.15
N ILE A 22 -19.12 -9.47 -35.58
CA ILE A 22 -20.29 -9.64 -34.71
C ILE A 22 -19.97 -10.55 -33.52
N LEU A 23 -19.32 -11.70 -33.74
CA LEU A 23 -18.94 -12.65 -32.71
C LEU A 23 -17.94 -12.01 -31.72
N LEU A 24 -16.93 -11.28 -32.21
CA LEU A 24 -15.98 -10.56 -31.37
C LEU A 24 -16.66 -9.47 -30.53
N GLY A 25 -17.65 -8.78 -31.11
CA GLY A 25 -18.44 -7.77 -30.39
C GLY A 25 -19.24 -8.38 -29.22
N ILE A 26 -19.86 -9.54 -29.43
CA ILE A 26 -20.62 -10.25 -28.38
C ILE A 26 -19.65 -10.74 -27.28
N LEU A 27 -18.50 -11.31 -27.64
CA LEU A 27 -17.50 -11.78 -26.67
C LEU A 27 -16.93 -10.63 -25.86
N ALA A 28 -16.62 -9.48 -26.50
CA ALA A 28 -16.12 -8.30 -25.81
C ALA A 28 -17.10 -7.79 -24.76
N MET A 29 -18.42 -7.78 -25.04
CA MET A 29 -19.45 -7.34 -24.13
C MET A 29 -19.56 -8.19 -22.84
N LEU A 30 -19.21 -9.48 -22.90
CA LEU A 30 -19.25 -10.40 -21.76
C LEU A 30 -17.99 -10.33 -20.89
N ILE A 31 -16.84 -9.99 -21.47
CA ILE A 31 -15.54 -10.03 -20.79
C ILE A 31 -15.28 -8.76 -19.97
N VAL A 32 -15.64 -7.60 -20.50
CA VAL A 32 -15.34 -6.28 -19.87
C VAL A 32 -15.85 -6.17 -18.42
N PRO A 33 -17.11 -6.50 -18.06
CA PRO A 33 -17.57 -6.37 -16.68
C PRO A 33 -16.86 -7.31 -15.68
N GLN A 34 -16.41 -8.48 -16.11
CA GLN A 34 -15.74 -9.45 -15.24
C GLN A 34 -14.32 -9.00 -14.83
N ILE A 35 -13.62 -8.30 -15.72
CA ILE A 35 -12.27 -7.78 -15.42
C ILE A 35 -12.32 -6.66 -14.38
N SER A 36 -13.34 -5.80 -14.42
CA SER A 36 -13.49 -4.69 -13.47
C SER A 36 -13.69 -5.17 -12.03
N VAL A 37 -14.54 -6.16 -11.81
CA VAL A 37 -14.80 -6.74 -10.48
C VAL A 37 -13.53 -7.43 -9.95
N SER A 38 -12.83 -8.20 -10.78
CA SER A 38 -11.61 -8.90 -10.38
C SER A 38 -10.48 -7.94 -9.97
N THR A 39 -10.37 -6.76 -10.60
CA THR A 39 -9.36 -5.75 -10.23
C THR A 39 -9.68 -5.07 -8.91
N GLU A 40 -10.95 -4.84 -8.60
CA GLU A 40 -11.36 -4.23 -7.33
C GLU A 40 -11.11 -5.18 -6.16
N ASP A 41 -11.49 -6.44 -6.29
CA ASP A 41 -11.19 -7.49 -5.30
C ASP A 41 -9.68 -7.65 -5.05
N ALA A 42 -8.87 -7.55 -6.11
CA ALA A 42 -7.42 -7.60 -6.00
C ALA A 42 -6.85 -6.39 -5.24
N ARG A 43 -7.36 -5.18 -5.49
CA ARG A 43 -6.97 -3.96 -4.76
C ARG A 43 -7.34 -4.05 -3.29
N LEU A 44 -8.55 -4.50 -2.98
CA LEU A 44 -9.00 -4.67 -1.60
C LEU A 44 -8.12 -5.69 -0.87
N SER A 45 -7.83 -6.83 -1.49
CA SER A 45 -6.95 -7.86 -0.93
C SER A 45 -5.53 -7.32 -0.68
N GLN A 46 -5.00 -6.51 -1.60
CA GLN A 46 -3.71 -5.86 -1.45
C GLN A 46 -3.72 -4.84 -0.31
N LEU A 47 -4.78 -4.02 -0.17
CA LEU A 47 -4.93 -3.07 0.93
C LEU A 47 -4.91 -3.80 2.27
N GLN A 48 -5.70 -4.87 2.41
CA GLN A 48 -5.77 -5.68 3.63
C GLN A 48 -4.41 -6.30 3.98
N ALA A 49 -3.72 -6.85 3.00
CA ALA A 49 -2.39 -7.43 3.20
C ALA A 49 -1.36 -6.38 3.64
N ASN A 50 -1.32 -5.22 2.98
CA ASN A 50 -0.44 -4.12 3.31
C ASN A 50 -0.71 -3.60 4.73
N LEU A 51 -1.98 -3.36 5.06
CA LEU A 51 -2.41 -2.86 6.36
C LEU A 51 -2.06 -3.85 7.47
N SER A 52 -2.33 -5.14 7.26
CA SER A 52 -2.00 -6.20 8.22
C SER A 52 -0.49 -6.31 8.46
N ALA A 53 0.32 -6.25 7.40
CA ALA A 53 1.78 -6.29 7.51
C ALA A 53 2.33 -5.09 8.31
N MET A 54 1.83 -3.90 8.06
CA MET A 54 2.26 -2.69 8.77
C MET A 54 1.78 -2.68 10.23
N ARG A 55 0.55 -3.11 10.50
CA ARG A 55 0.04 -3.27 11.89
C ARG A 55 0.89 -4.26 12.69
N ASN A 56 1.24 -5.39 12.10
CA ASN A 56 2.12 -6.36 12.75
C ASN A 56 3.50 -5.77 13.07
N ALA A 57 4.06 -4.94 12.17
CA ALA A 57 5.32 -4.25 12.40
C ALA A 57 5.21 -3.22 13.53
N VAL A 58 4.13 -2.45 13.59
CA VAL A 58 3.82 -1.49 14.66
C VAL A 58 3.71 -2.20 16.02
N GLU A 59 2.95 -3.30 16.08
CA GLU A 59 2.80 -4.06 17.32
C GLU A 59 4.11 -4.71 17.79
N LEU A 60 4.91 -5.23 16.85
CA LEU A 60 6.22 -5.81 17.20
C LEU A 60 7.16 -4.73 17.75
N TYR A 61 7.20 -3.54 17.11
CA TYR A 61 7.94 -2.39 17.62
C TYR A 61 7.49 -2.03 19.04
N TYR A 62 6.19 -1.91 19.29
CA TYR A 62 5.61 -1.58 20.60
C TYR A 62 6.09 -2.53 21.72
N TYR A 63 6.07 -3.82 21.47
CA TYR A 63 6.52 -4.82 22.47
C TYR A 63 8.02 -4.76 22.75
N GLU A 64 8.84 -4.32 21.80
CA GLU A 64 10.29 -4.23 21.93
C GLU A 64 10.76 -2.88 22.48
N HIS A 65 9.89 -1.84 22.50
CA HIS A 65 10.22 -0.45 22.86
C HIS A 65 9.43 0.07 24.08
N LYS A 66 9.45 -0.66 25.19
CA LYS A 66 8.84 -0.26 26.48
C LYS A 66 7.36 0.11 26.37
N ASN A 67 6.62 -0.53 25.48
CA ASN A 67 5.23 -0.23 25.17
C ASN A 67 5.01 1.22 24.64
N THR A 68 5.94 1.68 23.82
CA THR A 68 5.87 2.95 23.10
C THR A 68 5.65 2.67 21.62
N TYR A 69 4.67 3.31 21.01
CA TYR A 69 4.41 3.15 19.58
C TYR A 69 5.40 3.96 18.73
N PRO A 70 5.65 3.54 17.46
CA PRO A 70 6.52 4.30 16.58
C PRO A 70 5.92 5.69 16.31
N GLY A 71 6.77 6.73 16.41
CA GLY A 71 6.35 8.12 16.29
C GLY A 71 5.84 8.79 17.57
N GLU A 72 5.70 8.09 18.70
CA GLU A 72 5.53 8.73 20.00
C GLU A 72 6.82 9.43 20.43
N ASN A 73 7.97 8.83 20.11
CA ASN A 73 9.27 9.46 20.24
C ASN A 73 9.77 9.87 18.84
N ASP A 74 10.53 10.95 18.77
CA ASP A 74 11.24 11.36 17.57
C ASP A 74 12.39 10.38 17.23
N VAL A 75 13.13 10.63 16.16
CA VAL A 75 14.25 9.78 15.73
C VAL A 75 15.44 9.76 16.72
N GLY A 76 15.45 10.67 17.68
CA GLY A 76 16.42 10.76 18.76
C GLY A 76 15.91 10.22 20.10
N GLY A 77 14.79 9.46 20.11
CA GLY A 77 14.23 8.83 21.29
C GLY A 77 13.55 9.81 22.27
N THR A 78 13.28 11.05 21.87
CA THR A 78 12.62 12.04 22.72
C THR A 78 11.13 12.10 22.38
N ALA A 79 10.27 12.10 23.40
CA ALA A 79 8.81 12.18 23.22
C ALA A 79 8.41 13.43 22.41
N THR A 80 7.59 13.23 21.39
CA THR A 80 7.10 14.29 20.51
C THR A 80 5.58 14.26 20.38
N THR A 81 5.00 15.44 20.13
CA THR A 81 3.60 15.61 19.68
C THR A 81 3.54 16.40 18.38
N VAL A 82 4.70 16.61 17.75
CA VAL A 82 4.82 17.29 16.46
C VAL A 82 4.58 16.29 15.35
N ALA A 83 3.51 16.47 14.59
CA ALA A 83 3.10 15.53 13.56
C ALA A 83 4.21 15.21 12.54
N LEU A 84 5.00 16.19 12.11
CA LEU A 84 6.09 15.99 11.15
C LEU A 84 7.24 15.15 11.73
N ASP A 85 7.60 15.38 13.00
CA ASP A 85 8.62 14.60 13.68
C ASP A 85 8.17 13.15 13.87
N ALA A 86 6.90 12.96 14.26
CA ALA A 86 6.28 11.66 14.39
C ALA A 86 6.20 10.88 13.06
N GLN A 87 5.88 11.54 11.94
CA GLN A 87 5.88 10.93 10.61
C GLN A 87 7.27 10.44 10.21
N THR A 88 8.28 11.28 10.45
CA THR A 88 9.68 10.95 10.16
C THR A 88 10.14 9.79 11.04
N ALA A 89 9.82 9.82 12.32
CA ALA A 89 10.14 8.78 13.28
C ALA A 89 9.43 7.46 12.95
N PHE A 90 8.14 7.50 12.66
CA PHE A 90 7.35 6.30 12.29
C PHE A 90 8.00 5.52 11.16
N LEU A 91 8.37 6.20 10.08
CA LEU A 91 9.03 5.55 8.95
C LEU A 91 10.42 5.02 9.34
N ALA A 92 11.25 5.85 9.97
CA ALA A 92 12.62 5.50 10.31
C ALA A 92 12.67 4.35 11.33
N GLN A 93 11.84 4.38 12.37
CA GLN A 93 11.77 3.37 13.42
C GLN A 93 11.28 2.01 12.91
N LEU A 94 10.44 1.98 11.88
CA LEU A 94 9.98 0.72 11.28
C LEU A 94 10.93 0.17 10.20
N THR A 95 11.78 1.00 9.60
CA THR A 95 12.62 0.61 8.46
C THR A 95 14.12 0.56 8.74
N GLN A 96 14.56 1.05 9.89
CA GLN A 96 15.96 1.07 10.30
C GLN A 96 16.16 0.34 11.64
N TYR A 97 17.38 0.33 12.14
CA TYR A 97 17.69 -0.23 13.45
C TYR A 97 17.39 0.78 14.55
N THR A 98 16.93 0.28 15.70
CA THR A 98 16.58 1.11 16.85
C THR A 98 17.17 0.54 18.13
N ASP A 99 17.35 1.42 19.12
CA ASP A 99 17.57 1.02 20.50
C ASP A 99 16.25 0.93 21.28
N GLU A 100 16.29 0.61 22.54
CA GLU A 100 15.11 0.42 23.41
C GLU A 100 14.26 1.71 23.58
N ASP A 101 14.85 2.88 23.41
CA ASP A 101 14.19 4.20 23.53
C ASP A 101 13.68 4.73 22.19
N GLY A 102 13.93 3.99 21.08
CA GLY A 102 13.49 4.37 19.73
C GLY A 102 14.45 5.28 18.99
N ASN A 103 15.69 5.48 19.49
CA ASN A 103 16.74 6.14 18.72
C ASN A 103 17.05 5.33 17.46
N VAL A 104 17.18 6.01 16.32
CA VAL A 104 17.31 5.37 15.01
C VAL A 104 18.76 5.41 14.52
N LEU A 105 19.21 4.28 13.92
CA LEU A 105 20.49 4.17 13.25
C LEU A 105 20.38 3.32 11.98
N GLU A 106 21.02 3.75 10.88
CA GLU A 106 20.98 3.01 9.60
C GLU A 106 21.68 1.63 9.68
N LYS A 107 22.66 1.50 10.56
CA LYS A 107 23.45 0.28 10.69
C LYS A 107 23.35 -0.26 12.10
N LYS A 108 23.16 -1.57 12.22
CA LYS A 108 23.15 -2.26 13.50
C LYS A 108 24.47 -2.06 14.25
N ASP A 109 24.37 -1.74 15.53
CA ASP A 109 25.49 -1.68 16.45
C ASP A 109 25.19 -2.41 17.78
N ALA A 110 25.95 -2.15 18.85
CA ALA A 110 25.75 -2.82 20.12
C ALA A 110 24.52 -2.35 20.90
N THR A 111 23.98 -1.17 20.59
CA THR A 111 22.83 -0.56 21.25
C THR A 111 21.59 -0.60 20.39
N HIS A 112 21.71 -0.37 19.08
CA HIS A 112 20.63 -0.43 18.11
C HIS A 112 20.45 -1.85 17.58
N ILE A 113 19.80 -2.67 18.38
CA ILE A 113 19.70 -4.13 18.16
C ILE A 113 18.36 -4.57 17.59
N TYR A 114 17.32 -3.72 17.70
CA TYR A 114 15.96 -3.97 17.24
C TYR A 114 15.76 -3.58 15.78
N GLY A 115 14.72 -4.12 15.13
CA GLY A 115 14.37 -3.81 13.73
C GLY A 115 15.38 -4.36 12.69
N PRO A 116 15.28 -3.98 11.42
CA PRO A 116 14.13 -3.29 10.84
C PRO A 116 12.88 -4.19 10.79
N TYR A 117 11.71 -3.64 11.02
CA TYR A 117 10.42 -4.35 11.04
C TYR A 117 9.79 -4.46 9.66
N LEU A 118 10.08 -3.48 8.81
CA LEU A 118 9.72 -3.50 7.39
C LEU A 118 11.00 -3.60 6.54
N LYS A 119 10.96 -4.46 5.53
CA LYS A 119 12.11 -4.67 4.63
C LYS A 119 12.30 -3.54 3.63
N SER A 120 11.23 -2.83 3.29
CA SER A 120 11.27 -1.69 2.39
C SER A 120 11.62 -0.42 3.16
N ILE A 121 12.39 0.47 2.55
CA ILE A 121 12.68 1.81 3.10
C ILE A 121 11.51 2.78 3.01
N THR A 122 10.42 2.39 2.38
CA THR A 122 9.16 3.13 2.27
C THR A 122 8.01 2.26 2.73
N LEU A 123 6.92 2.87 3.16
CA LEU A 123 5.68 2.16 3.45
C LEU A 123 5.10 1.52 2.19
N ALA A 124 4.25 0.52 2.38
CA ALA A 124 3.47 -0.04 1.29
C ALA A 124 2.55 1.04 0.69
N THR A 125 2.36 1.00 -0.62
CA THR A 125 1.45 1.93 -1.30
C THR A 125 0.00 1.54 -1.03
N ASN A 126 -0.84 2.50 -0.67
CA ASN A 126 -2.29 2.32 -0.63
C ASN A 126 -2.81 2.21 -2.09
N PRO A 127 -3.44 1.09 -2.48
CA PRO A 127 -3.84 0.85 -3.87
C PRO A 127 -4.99 1.74 -4.35
N TYR A 128 -5.66 2.48 -3.46
CA TYR A 128 -6.80 3.32 -3.79
C TYR A 128 -6.41 4.78 -4.07
N ASN A 129 -5.44 5.32 -3.35
CA ASN A 129 -4.98 6.69 -3.58
C ASN A 129 -3.54 6.79 -4.14
N ASN A 130 -2.82 5.65 -4.24
CA ASN A 130 -1.45 5.52 -4.76
C ASN A 130 -0.37 6.25 -3.94
N PHE A 131 -0.64 6.62 -2.69
CA PHE A 131 0.35 7.19 -1.78
C PHE A 131 0.92 6.14 -0.83
N ASN A 132 2.18 6.33 -0.43
CA ASN A 132 2.91 5.47 0.49
C ASN A 132 3.48 6.24 1.70
N THR A 133 2.97 7.44 1.94
CA THR A 133 3.31 8.29 3.09
C THR A 133 2.28 8.11 4.20
N VAL A 134 2.67 8.45 5.41
CA VAL A 134 1.79 8.43 6.58
C VAL A 134 1.57 9.85 7.10
N VAL A 135 0.39 10.15 7.57
CA VAL A 135 0.12 11.31 8.44
C VAL A 135 -0.02 10.81 9.87
N CYS A 136 0.68 11.45 10.81
CA CYS A 136 0.55 11.17 12.25
C CYS A 136 -0.33 12.23 12.90
N ASP A 137 -1.26 11.78 13.73
CA ASP A 137 -2.22 12.65 14.40
C ASP A 137 -2.31 12.34 15.89
N PHE A 138 -2.18 13.37 16.72
CA PHE A 138 -2.26 13.30 18.19
C PHE A 138 -3.54 13.87 18.76
N THR A 139 -4.35 14.51 17.93
CA THR A 139 -5.46 15.37 18.36
C THR A 139 -6.82 14.86 17.98
N ASP A 140 -6.92 14.07 16.90
CA ASP A 140 -8.18 13.56 16.39
C ASP A 140 -8.77 12.46 17.27
N ASP A 141 -10.08 12.44 17.29
CA ASP A 141 -10.84 11.36 17.88
C ASP A 141 -10.79 10.12 16.99
N ILE A 142 -10.06 9.08 17.41
CA ILE A 142 -9.90 7.83 16.67
C ILE A 142 -11.23 7.14 16.34
N THR A 143 -12.31 7.49 17.03
CA THR A 143 -13.64 6.93 16.77
C THR A 143 -14.28 7.50 15.51
N LYS A 144 -13.89 8.71 15.12
CA LYS A 144 -14.40 9.37 13.90
C LYS A 144 -13.72 8.91 12.64
N ARG A 145 -12.46 8.44 12.74
CA ARG A 145 -11.64 7.99 11.61
C ARG A 145 -11.68 8.97 10.43
N GLU A 146 -11.40 10.24 10.72
CA GLU A 146 -11.38 11.28 9.69
C GLU A 146 -10.16 11.12 8.78
N VAL A 147 -10.35 11.40 7.50
CA VAL A 147 -9.31 11.32 6.47
C VAL A 147 -8.65 12.68 6.33
N ASP A 148 -7.31 12.72 6.32
CA ASP A 148 -6.55 13.95 6.12
C ASP A 148 -6.41 14.30 4.65
N ALA A 149 -6.47 15.60 4.36
CA ALA A 149 -6.14 16.12 3.05
C ALA A 149 -4.62 16.07 2.80
N GLY A 150 -4.23 15.74 1.58
CA GLY A 150 -2.83 15.67 1.16
C GLY A 150 -2.45 14.32 0.56
N ASP A 151 -1.17 14.17 0.25
CA ASP A 151 -0.62 13.01 -0.44
C ASP A 151 -0.25 11.88 0.55
N PHE A 152 -1.21 11.50 1.41
CA PHE A 152 -1.03 10.47 2.42
C PHE A 152 -1.79 9.19 2.06
N GLY A 153 -1.08 8.06 2.08
CA GLY A 153 -1.68 6.73 1.91
C GLY A 153 -2.28 6.19 3.19
N TRP A 154 -1.72 6.58 4.33
CA TRP A 154 -2.01 6.02 5.64
C TRP A 154 -2.16 7.12 6.69
N LYS A 155 -3.00 6.86 7.69
CA LYS A 155 -3.11 7.69 8.90
C LYS A 155 -2.75 6.84 10.12
N PHE A 156 -1.96 7.42 11.01
CA PHE A 156 -1.52 6.76 12.22
C PHE A 156 -1.75 7.66 13.44
N TYR A 157 -2.21 7.06 14.51
CA TYR A 157 -2.41 7.71 15.80
C TYR A 157 -1.39 7.18 16.81
N PRO A 158 -0.24 7.86 17.00
CA PRO A 158 0.83 7.35 17.85
C PRO A 158 0.39 6.99 19.26
N PRO A 159 -0.41 7.80 19.98
CA PRO A 159 -0.80 7.47 21.35
C PRO A 159 -1.65 6.21 21.50
N ASN A 160 -2.22 5.71 20.41
CA ASN A 160 -3.16 4.58 20.45
C ASN A 160 -2.71 3.40 19.58
N GLY A 161 -1.65 3.56 18.79
CA GLY A 161 -1.16 2.55 17.85
C GLY A 161 -2.11 2.24 16.68
N VAL A 162 -3.14 3.05 16.46
CA VAL A 162 -4.12 2.81 15.41
C VAL A 162 -3.59 3.25 14.07
N LEU A 163 -3.45 2.31 13.15
CA LEU A 163 -3.10 2.55 11.75
C LEU A 163 -4.29 2.24 10.85
N MET A 164 -4.64 3.18 9.96
CA MET A 164 -5.75 3.03 9.03
C MET A 164 -5.40 3.54 7.63
N PRO A 165 -6.13 3.11 6.58
CA PRO A 165 -6.05 3.73 5.28
C PRO A 165 -6.51 5.19 5.31
N ASN A 166 -5.79 6.07 4.62
CA ASN A 166 -6.20 7.48 4.48
C ASN A 166 -7.00 7.68 3.19
N ASP A 167 -8.09 6.92 3.08
CA ASP A 167 -9.09 7.08 2.01
C ASP A 167 -10.50 6.89 2.57
N ALA A 168 -11.48 7.60 1.98
CA ALA A 168 -12.83 7.75 2.54
C ALA A 168 -13.61 6.43 2.57
N ASP A 169 -13.34 5.53 1.62
CA ASP A 169 -14.11 4.30 1.44
C ASP A 169 -13.62 3.15 2.35
N HIS A 170 -12.36 3.22 2.82
CA HIS A 170 -11.71 2.13 3.57
C HIS A 170 -11.19 2.53 4.97
N LYS A 171 -11.46 3.75 5.43
CA LYS A 171 -10.99 4.26 6.73
C LYS A 171 -11.45 3.44 7.94
N ASP A 172 -12.49 2.65 7.79
CA ASP A 172 -13.06 1.83 8.87
C ASP A 172 -12.47 0.41 8.99
N MET A 173 -11.47 0.13 8.16
CA MET A 173 -10.77 -1.15 8.15
C MET A 173 -9.76 -1.31 9.27
#